data_5e7ca165309e98b7e599796844d138e5
#
_entry.id   5e7ca165309e98b7e599796844d138e5
#
_cell.length_a   1.000
_cell.length_b   1.000
_cell.length_c   1.000
_cell.angle_alpha   90.00
_cell.angle_beta   90.00
_cell.angle_gamma   90.00
#
_symmetry.space_group_name_H-M   'P 1'
#
loop_
_entity.id
_entity.type
_entity.pdbx_description
1 polymer ?
#
loop_
_entity_poly.entity_id
_entity_poly.type
_entity_poly.pdbx_seq_one_letter_code
_entity_poly.pdbx_strand_id
1 'polypeptide(L)'
;MDITGDSQYQCWNLTEKDAEKVRELLSHAQKYEAIEMRDAIAAGLTGWWYGAYLMSEEKFMAVAYITQSFVYLFGRDKTAMRCIGRNLGRNSPKRSGTASHSIFGPDALVKAFWDGFEVAGKDVKSDTLLNLCELTEILCKQNDAYAVRVAEKKDFALVFEFLGEALIDELGMDVRRLGREGHEKYCSEQIANGRILVGTHRGKPAFVGEFRETPQGIFLEHAHFPIAMRRPKVMRGIHARVAELLLGRAPTLLFYVDAANEDLKAAVDEVGYHVVMPGRLMRLR
;
A
#
# COMPACT_ATOMS: atom_id res chain seq x y z
N MET A 1 -17.67 -21.12 -24.50
CA MET A 1 -16.19 -21.27 -24.48
C MET A 1 -15.62 -20.16 -25.31
N ASP A 2 -15.34 -19.01 -24.69
CA ASP A 2 -14.71 -17.89 -25.39
C ASP A 2 -13.19 -18.01 -25.22
N ILE A 3 -12.54 -18.59 -26.23
CA ILE A 3 -11.10 -18.87 -26.24
C ILE A 3 -10.30 -17.68 -26.79
N THR A 4 -10.95 -16.57 -27.13
CA THR A 4 -10.45 -15.62 -28.13
C THR A 4 -9.56 -14.48 -27.63
N GLY A 5 -9.39 -14.26 -26.32
CA GLY A 5 -8.56 -13.15 -25.83
C GLY A 5 -7.20 -13.51 -25.26
N ASP A 6 -7.04 -14.71 -24.72
CA ASP A 6 -5.86 -15.09 -23.94
C ASP A 6 -4.68 -15.59 -24.78
N SER A 7 -4.93 -16.07 -26.00
CA SER A 7 -3.88 -16.71 -26.86
C SER A 7 -2.85 -15.70 -27.40
N GLN A 8 -3.14 -14.41 -27.35
CA GLN A 8 -2.24 -13.36 -27.83
C GLN A 8 -1.17 -12.96 -26.81
N TYR A 9 -1.34 -13.35 -25.52
CA TYR A 9 -0.41 -13.02 -24.45
C TYR A 9 0.44 -14.23 -24.07
N GLN A 10 1.74 -13.99 -23.90
CA GLN A 10 2.64 -14.93 -23.23
C GLN A 10 2.95 -14.39 -21.83
N CYS A 11 2.87 -15.27 -20.82
CA CYS A 11 3.11 -14.90 -19.44
C CYS A 11 4.28 -15.70 -18.87
N TRP A 12 5.25 -15.01 -18.25
CA TRP A 12 6.38 -15.67 -17.59
C TRP A 12 6.90 -14.88 -16.39
N ASN A 13 7.75 -15.56 -15.61
CA ASN A 13 8.50 -14.94 -14.54
C ASN A 13 9.62 -14.09 -15.13
N LEU A 14 9.65 -12.80 -14.82
CA LEU A 14 10.59 -11.84 -15.38
C LEU A 14 11.97 -11.97 -14.74
N THR A 15 12.98 -11.63 -15.50
CA THR A 15 14.39 -11.62 -15.11
C THR A 15 14.99 -10.24 -15.40
N GLU A 16 16.21 -10.00 -14.97
CA GLU A 16 16.92 -8.73 -15.22
C GLU A 16 16.96 -8.35 -16.72
N LYS A 17 16.90 -9.35 -17.62
CA LYS A 17 16.83 -9.11 -19.07
C LYS A 17 15.56 -8.40 -19.51
N ASP A 18 14.50 -8.50 -18.72
CA ASP A 18 13.20 -7.90 -19.00
C ASP A 18 13.06 -6.51 -18.40
N ALA A 19 14.04 -6.08 -17.57
CA ALA A 19 13.97 -4.85 -16.77
C ALA A 19 13.68 -3.60 -17.60
N GLU A 20 14.31 -3.46 -18.77
CA GLU A 20 14.13 -2.29 -19.63
C GLU A 20 12.68 -2.19 -20.15
N LYS A 21 12.12 -3.31 -20.61
CA LYS A 21 10.73 -3.37 -21.08
C LYS A 21 9.72 -3.13 -19.96
N VAL A 22 10.04 -3.55 -18.72
CA VAL A 22 9.21 -3.24 -17.54
C VAL A 22 9.30 -1.75 -17.21
N ARG A 23 10.49 -1.14 -17.26
CA ARG A 23 10.65 0.33 -17.08
C ARG A 23 9.85 1.10 -18.14
N GLU A 24 9.90 0.66 -19.39
CA GLU A 24 9.10 1.23 -20.48
C GLU A 24 7.60 1.18 -20.15
N LEU A 25 7.07 0.03 -19.73
CA LEU A 25 5.67 -0.07 -19.33
C LEU A 25 5.36 0.87 -18.15
N LEU A 26 6.20 0.89 -17.10
CA LEU A 26 5.99 1.73 -15.92
C LEU A 26 6.17 3.23 -16.21
N SER A 27 6.91 3.61 -17.27
CA SER A 27 7.05 5.01 -17.68
C SER A 27 5.72 5.64 -18.12
N HIS A 28 4.78 4.80 -18.53
CA HIS A 28 3.43 5.21 -18.90
C HIS A 28 2.45 5.30 -17.72
N ALA A 29 2.88 4.92 -16.52
CA ALA A 29 2.06 5.07 -15.32
C ALA A 29 1.85 6.54 -14.98
N GLN A 30 0.64 6.89 -14.54
CA GLN A 30 0.35 8.23 -14.04
C GLN A 30 1.21 8.52 -12.79
N LYS A 31 1.25 9.79 -12.35
CA LYS A 31 2.13 10.27 -11.27
C LYS A 31 2.15 9.35 -10.03
N TYR A 32 1.00 8.83 -9.64
CA TYR A 32 0.84 8.03 -8.41
C TYR A 32 0.57 6.54 -8.65
N GLU A 33 0.49 6.11 -9.90
CA GLU A 33 0.35 4.70 -10.22
C GLU A 33 1.67 3.94 -10.02
N ALA A 34 1.57 2.72 -9.55
CA ALA A 34 2.69 1.78 -9.43
C ALA A 34 3.91 2.32 -8.65
N ILE A 35 3.69 3.14 -7.60
CA ILE A 35 4.77 3.73 -6.79
C ILE A 35 5.70 2.63 -6.26
N GLU A 36 5.14 1.59 -5.63
CA GLU A 36 5.91 0.47 -5.06
C GLU A 36 6.72 -0.28 -6.12
N MET A 37 6.17 -0.39 -7.33
CA MET A 37 6.85 -1.07 -8.44
C MET A 37 7.96 -0.21 -9.04
N ARG A 38 7.77 1.11 -9.10
CA ARG A 38 8.81 2.06 -9.55
C ARG A 38 9.99 2.06 -8.59
N ASP A 39 9.73 2.08 -7.30
CA ASP A 39 10.77 2.04 -6.27
C ASP A 39 11.52 0.68 -6.33
N ALA A 40 10.79 -0.43 -6.49
CA ALA A 40 11.39 -1.74 -6.59
C ALA A 40 12.28 -1.90 -7.85
N ILE A 41 11.82 -1.40 -9.02
CA ILE A 41 12.61 -1.53 -10.26
C ILE A 41 13.80 -0.57 -10.31
N ALA A 42 13.77 0.53 -9.54
CA ALA A 42 14.93 1.42 -9.42
C ALA A 42 16.11 0.71 -8.72
N ALA A 43 15.82 -0.24 -7.84
CA ALA A 43 16.81 -1.10 -7.18
C ALA A 43 17.21 -2.35 -8.00
N GLY A 44 16.72 -2.48 -9.23
CA GLY A 44 16.81 -3.67 -10.09
C GLY A 44 15.54 -4.53 -9.98
N LEU A 45 15.37 -5.54 -10.86
CA LEU A 45 14.27 -6.52 -10.74
C LEU A 45 14.49 -7.47 -9.55
N THR A 46 14.55 -6.90 -8.34
CA THR A 46 14.63 -7.68 -7.11
C THR A 46 13.25 -8.23 -6.74
N GLY A 47 13.21 -9.46 -6.21
CA GLY A 47 11.95 -10.12 -5.88
C GLY A 47 11.34 -10.89 -7.05
N TRP A 48 10.06 -11.16 -6.99
CA TRP A 48 9.36 -11.95 -8.00
C TRP A 48 8.48 -11.06 -8.86
N TRP A 49 8.74 -11.08 -10.16
CA TRP A 49 8.00 -10.33 -11.15
C TRP A 49 7.39 -11.25 -12.18
N TYR A 50 6.14 -11.03 -12.53
CA TYR A 50 5.45 -11.68 -13.63
C TYR A 50 5.02 -10.65 -14.65
N GLY A 51 5.13 -10.99 -15.95
CA GLY A 51 4.70 -10.13 -17.04
C GLY A 51 3.80 -10.85 -18.02
N ALA A 52 2.85 -10.12 -18.60
CA ALA A 52 2.09 -10.54 -19.77
C ALA A 52 2.53 -9.71 -20.98
N TYR A 53 3.10 -10.40 -21.94
CA TYR A 53 3.72 -9.86 -23.15
C TYR A 53 2.81 -10.05 -24.35
N LEU A 54 2.53 -8.99 -25.08
CA LEU A 54 1.78 -9.02 -26.33
C LEU A 54 2.75 -9.25 -27.50
N MET A 55 2.68 -10.42 -28.10
CA MET A 55 3.63 -10.86 -29.15
C MET A 55 3.56 -9.97 -30.39
N SER A 56 2.39 -9.51 -30.77
CA SER A 56 2.19 -8.68 -31.98
C SER A 56 2.77 -7.27 -31.87
N GLU A 57 2.97 -6.77 -30.65
CA GLU A 57 3.47 -5.42 -30.39
C GLU A 57 4.83 -5.45 -29.66
N GLU A 58 5.36 -6.63 -29.39
CA GLU A 58 6.66 -6.86 -28.74
C GLU A 58 6.86 -6.10 -27.41
N LYS A 59 5.78 -5.93 -26.62
CA LYS A 59 5.81 -5.18 -25.36
C LYS A 59 5.02 -5.84 -24.23
N PHE A 60 5.34 -5.48 -22.99
CA PHE A 60 4.50 -5.85 -21.85
C PHE A 60 3.24 -4.98 -21.78
N MET A 61 2.11 -5.62 -21.52
CA MET A 61 0.82 -4.97 -21.33
C MET A 61 0.38 -4.96 -19.86
N ALA A 62 0.91 -5.89 -19.05
CA ALA A 62 0.67 -5.95 -17.61
C ALA A 62 1.86 -6.60 -16.90
N VAL A 63 2.06 -6.20 -15.65
CA VAL A 63 3.06 -6.78 -14.73
C VAL A 63 2.49 -6.93 -13.33
N ALA A 64 2.98 -7.94 -12.61
CA ALA A 64 2.73 -8.15 -11.19
C ALA A 64 4.08 -8.23 -10.47
N TYR A 65 4.24 -7.45 -9.41
CA TYR A 65 5.37 -7.52 -8.49
C TYR A 65 4.94 -8.21 -7.20
N ILE A 66 5.61 -9.28 -6.85
CA ILE A 66 5.24 -10.18 -5.76
C ILE A 66 6.26 -10.06 -4.65
N THR A 67 5.80 -9.63 -3.48
CA THR A 67 6.56 -9.62 -2.23
C THR A 67 6.07 -10.74 -1.31
N GLN A 68 6.60 -10.81 -0.09
CA GLN A 68 6.10 -11.77 0.92
C GLN A 68 4.64 -11.49 1.32
N SER A 69 4.21 -10.23 1.32
CA SER A 69 2.90 -9.82 1.83
C SER A 69 1.93 -9.38 0.74
N PHE A 70 2.43 -8.87 -0.38
CA PHE A 70 1.62 -8.23 -1.41
C PHE A 70 1.94 -8.72 -2.82
N VAL A 71 0.91 -8.72 -3.66
CA VAL A 71 1.00 -8.73 -5.13
C VAL A 71 0.57 -7.34 -5.60
N TYR A 72 1.52 -6.53 -6.06
CA TYR A 72 1.25 -5.22 -6.67
C TYR A 72 1.00 -5.38 -8.16
N LEU A 73 -0.04 -4.73 -8.67
CA LEU A 73 -0.48 -4.88 -10.05
C LEU A 73 -0.41 -3.55 -10.81
N PHE A 74 0.15 -3.61 -12.01
CA PHE A 74 0.11 -2.50 -12.96
C PHE A 74 -0.04 -3.01 -14.38
N GLY A 75 -0.77 -2.27 -15.23
CA GLY A 75 -0.93 -2.63 -16.62
C GLY A 75 -1.98 -1.78 -17.35
N ARG A 76 -2.03 -1.97 -18.66
CA ARG A 76 -2.92 -1.25 -19.58
C ARG A 76 -4.04 -2.12 -20.15
N ASP A 77 -3.97 -3.43 -19.88
CA ASP A 77 -4.92 -4.40 -20.44
C ASP A 77 -5.38 -5.39 -19.36
N LYS A 78 -6.70 -5.47 -19.19
CA LYS A 78 -7.35 -6.37 -18.22
C LYS A 78 -7.21 -7.84 -18.62
N THR A 79 -7.17 -8.15 -19.91
CA THR A 79 -7.01 -9.52 -20.40
C THR A 79 -5.59 -10.01 -20.12
N ALA A 80 -4.57 -9.16 -20.37
CA ALA A 80 -3.20 -9.42 -19.98
C ALA A 80 -3.07 -9.68 -18.47
N MET A 81 -3.75 -8.87 -17.63
CA MET A 81 -3.74 -9.04 -16.19
C MET A 81 -4.43 -10.34 -15.76
N ARG A 82 -5.54 -10.72 -16.39
CA ARG A 82 -6.22 -12.00 -16.17
C ARG A 82 -5.30 -13.18 -16.55
N CYS A 83 -4.52 -13.07 -17.63
CA CYS A 83 -3.54 -14.09 -18.01
C CYS A 83 -2.46 -14.26 -16.93
N ILE A 84 -1.95 -13.16 -16.33
CA ILE A 84 -1.01 -13.23 -15.21
C ILE A 84 -1.66 -13.96 -14.03
N GLY A 85 -2.87 -13.58 -13.63
CA GLY A 85 -3.61 -14.23 -12.54
C GLY A 85 -3.76 -15.73 -12.78
N ARG A 86 -4.18 -16.15 -13.98
CA ARG A 86 -4.34 -17.56 -14.35
C ARG A 86 -3.01 -18.33 -14.33
N ASN A 87 -1.94 -17.72 -14.82
CA ASN A 87 -0.62 -18.33 -14.84
C ASN A 87 -0.10 -18.55 -13.42
N LEU A 88 -0.19 -17.53 -12.56
CA LEU A 88 0.18 -17.63 -11.16
C LEU A 88 -0.69 -18.61 -10.39
N GLY A 89 -2.00 -18.64 -10.63
CA GLY A 89 -2.92 -19.60 -10.01
C GLY A 89 -2.58 -21.06 -10.34
N ARG A 90 -2.20 -21.34 -11.59
CA ARG A 90 -1.82 -22.70 -12.04
C ARG A 90 -0.43 -23.13 -11.58
N ASN A 91 0.52 -22.19 -11.58
CA ASN A 91 1.93 -22.45 -11.31
C ASN A 91 2.33 -22.16 -9.87
N SER A 92 1.43 -21.54 -9.08
CA SER A 92 1.68 -21.38 -7.64
C SER A 92 1.85 -22.78 -7.04
N PRO A 93 3.04 -23.12 -6.55
CA PRO A 93 3.22 -24.41 -5.92
C PRO A 93 2.20 -24.53 -4.81
N LYS A 94 1.52 -25.68 -4.69
CA LYS A 94 0.67 -26.06 -3.55
C LYS A 94 1.47 -26.07 -2.23
N ARG A 95 2.65 -25.49 -2.23
CA ARG A 95 3.65 -25.53 -1.17
C ARG A 95 3.69 -24.21 -0.43
N SER A 96 3.32 -24.35 0.83
CA SER A 96 3.93 -23.66 1.98
C SER A 96 4.03 -22.15 1.93
N GLY A 97 3.27 -21.46 2.75
CA GLY A 97 3.72 -20.32 3.56
C GLY A 97 4.17 -19.01 2.90
N THR A 98 4.32 -18.99 1.58
CA THR A 98 4.81 -17.83 0.80
C THR A 98 3.77 -17.24 -0.13
N ALA A 99 2.50 -17.60 0.00
CA ALA A 99 1.45 -16.93 -0.75
C ALA A 99 1.28 -15.52 -0.19
N SER A 100 1.59 -14.51 -0.99
CA SER A 100 1.20 -13.14 -0.69
C SER A 100 -0.24 -13.10 -0.22
N HIS A 101 -0.49 -12.49 0.94
CA HIS A 101 -1.81 -12.49 1.56
C HIS A 101 -2.70 -11.38 1.03
N SER A 102 -2.16 -10.48 0.22
CA SER A 102 -2.88 -9.30 -0.28
C SER A 102 -2.55 -9.00 -1.73
N ILE A 103 -3.57 -8.60 -2.50
CA ILE A 103 -3.46 -8.14 -3.88
C ILE A 103 -3.81 -6.65 -3.88
N PHE A 104 -2.95 -5.82 -4.45
CA PHE A 104 -3.12 -4.38 -4.45
C PHE A 104 -2.86 -3.77 -5.83
N GLY A 105 -3.68 -2.80 -6.22
CA GLY A 105 -3.52 -2.07 -7.47
C GLY A 105 -4.80 -1.35 -7.91
N PRO A 106 -4.87 -0.85 -9.16
CA PRO A 106 -6.08 -0.28 -9.73
C PRO A 106 -7.25 -1.27 -9.69
N ASP A 107 -8.45 -0.80 -9.29
CA ASP A 107 -9.64 -1.64 -9.07
C ASP A 107 -9.90 -2.64 -10.20
N ALA A 108 -9.89 -2.15 -11.44
CA ALA A 108 -10.17 -2.98 -12.60
C ALA A 108 -9.10 -4.08 -12.86
N LEU A 109 -7.85 -3.82 -12.48
CA LEU A 109 -6.77 -4.79 -12.64
C LEU A 109 -6.79 -5.84 -11.54
N VAL A 110 -7.08 -5.45 -10.30
CA VAL A 110 -7.23 -6.38 -9.17
C VAL A 110 -8.36 -7.37 -9.46
N LYS A 111 -9.52 -6.89 -9.95
CA LYS A 111 -10.64 -7.75 -10.37
C LYS A 111 -10.23 -8.70 -11.49
N ALA A 112 -9.61 -8.18 -12.55
CA ALA A 112 -9.18 -9.00 -13.69
C ALA A 112 -8.13 -10.06 -13.28
N PHE A 113 -7.19 -9.69 -12.42
CA PHE A 113 -6.23 -10.62 -11.85
C PHE A 113 -6.92 -11.73 -11.06
N TRP A 114 -7.85 -11.35 -10.18
CA TRP A 114 -8.60 -12.31 -9.36
C TRP A 114 -9.43 -13.27 -10.21
N ASP A 115 -10.14 -12.78 -11.22
CA ASP A 115 -10.90 -13.61 -12.17
C ASP A 115 -10.03 -14.68 -12.86
N GLY A 116 -8.74 -14.38 -13.05
CA GLY A 116 -7.77 -15.33 -13.59
C GLY A 116 -7.15 -16.26 -12.54
N PHE A 117 -7.01 -15.78 -11.32
CA PHE A 117 -6.27 -16.44 -10.24
C PHE A 117 -7.06 -17.57 -9.56
N GLU A 118 -8.32 -17.83 -9.90
CA GLU A 118 -9.19 -18.85 -9.30
C GLU A 118 -8.45 -20.13 -8.95
N VAL A 119 -7.87 -20.19 -7.77
CA VAL A 119 -7.30 -21.41 -7.19
C VAL A 119 -8.34 -21.99 -6.28
N ALA A 120 -8.77 -23.21 -6.56
CA ALA A 120 -9.69 -23.95 -5.69
C ALA A 120 -9.18 -23.89 -4.24
N GLY A 121 -9.98 -23.31 -3.34
CA GLY A 121 -9.73 -23.27 -1.92
C GLY A 121 -9.10 -21.96 -1.36
N LYS A 122 -8.93 -20.90 -2.17
CA LYS A 122 -8.61 -19.57 -1.63
C LYS A 122 -9.84 -18.69 -1.63
N ASP A 123 -10.24 -18.28 -0.44
CA ASP A 123 -11.34 -17.35 -0.23
C ASP A 123 -10.78 -15.92 -0.03
N VAL A 124 -11.55 -14.93 -0.46
CA VAL A 124 -11.30 -13.53 -0.13
C VAL A 124 -11.72 -13.32 1.33
N LYS A 125 -10.77 -12.86 2.17
CA LYS A 125 -11.02 -12.47 3.55
C LYS A 125 -11.66 -11.10 3.65
N SER A 126 -11.14 -10.14 2.88
CA SER A 126 -11.68 -8.79 2.74
C SER A 126 -11.36 -8.22 1.38
N ASP A 127 -12.25 -7.34 0.92
CA ASP A 127 -12.18 -6.64 -0.34
C ASP A 127 -12.49 -5.17 -0.07
N THR A 128 -11.48 -4.31 -0.16
CA THR A 128 -11.54 -2.92 0.29
C THR A 128 -11.18 -1.99 -0.87
N LEU A 129 -12.04 -1.01 -1.12
CA LEU A 129 -11.70 0.11 -1.98
C LEU A 129 -10.88 1.13 -1.18
N LEU A 130 -9.74 1.51 -1.70
CA LEU A 130 -8.86 2.51 -1.11
C LEU A 130 -8.78 3.73 -2.03
N ASN A 131 -8.88 4.91 -1.44
CA ASN A 131 -8.61 6.16 -2.14
C ASN A 131 -7.20 6.62 -1.78
N LEU A 132 -6.33 6.75 -2.78
CA LEU A 132 -5.09 7.50 -2.59
C LEU A 132 -5.44 8.98 -2.57
N CYS A 133 -5.12 9.63 -1.46
CA CYS A 133 -5.34 11.04 -1.24
C CYS A 133 -4.01 11.79 -1.28
N GLU A 134 -4.03 12.97 -1.87
CA GLU A 134 -2.90 13.92 -1.94
C GLU A 134 -3.21 15.15 -1.10
N LEU A 135 -2.19 15.66 -0.40
CA LEU A 135 -2.23 16.97 0.26
C LEU A 135 -1.00 17.77 -0.15
N THR A 136 -1.22 19.00 -0.60
CA THR A 136 -0.17 19.97 -0.93
C THR A 136 -0.27 21.25 -0.09
N GLU A 137 -1.46 21.50 0.51
CA GLU A 137 -1.73 22.68 1.33
C GLU A 137 -2.72 22.34 2.44
N ILE A 138 -2.50 22.89 3.63
CA ILE A 138 -3.37 22.68 4.80
C ILE A 138 -4.46 23.74 4.82
N LEU A 139 -5.71 23.31 4.70
CA LEU A 139 -6.88 24.22 4.66
C LEU A 139 -7.48 24.54 6.04
N CYS A 140 -7.24 23.70 7.05
CA CYS A 140 -7.82 23.87 8.37
C CYS A 140 -6.90 24.64 9.34
N LYS A 141 -7.52 25.34 10.32
CA LYS A 141 -6.78 26.00 11.39
C LYS A 141 -6.16 25.00 12.35
N GLN A 142 -4.91 25.27 12.72
CA GLN A 142 -4.20 24.51 13.75
C GLN A 142 -4.82 24.70 15.15
N ASN A 143 -4.67 23.68 16.00
CA ASN A 143 -5.18 23.70 17.36
C ASN A 143 -4.16 23.08 18.33
N ASP A 144 -3.78 23.78 19.38
CA ASP A 144 -2.75 23.38 20.35
C ASP A 144 -3.16 22.18 21.23
N ALA A 145 -4.42 21.74 21.15
CA ALA A 145 -4.84 20.49 21.78
C ALA A 145 -4.21 19.26 21.15
N TYR A 146 -3.62 19.39 19.95
CA TYR A 146 -2.98 18.33 19.18
C TYR A 146 -1.49 18.61 18.98
N ALA A 147 -0.67 17.60 19.19
CA ALA A 147 0.76 17.68 18.88
C ALA A 147 1.20 16.40 18.17
N VAL A 148 2.11 16.54 17.20
CA VAL A 148 2.76 15.43 16.48
C VAL A 148 4.26 15.71 16.42
N ARG A 149 5.04 14.68 16.63
CA ARG A 149 6.50 14.73 16.50
C ARG A 149 7.05 13.40 16.00
N VAL A 150 8.28 13.40 15.57
CA VAL A 150 9.02 12.15 15.30
C VAL A 150 9.20 11.39 16.62
N ALA A 151 9.06 10.07 16.57
CA ALA A 151 9.25 9.20 17.72
C ALA A 151 10.71 9.14 18.15
N GLU A 152 10.93 9.03 19.44
CA GLU A 152 12.21 8.83 20.07
C GLU A 152 12.28 7.43 20.72
N LYS A 153 13.48 6.97 21.10
CA LYS A 153 13.67 5.67 21.77
C LYS A 153 12.75 5.44 22.98
N LYS A 154 12.42 6.50 23.72
CA LYS A 154 11.49 6.44 24.86
C LYS A 154 10.05 6.09 24.48
N ASP A 155 9.67 6.27 23.20
CA ASP A 155 8.33 6.00 22.69
C ASP A 155 8.17 4.54 22.25
N PHE A 156 9.23 3.70 22.34
CA PHE A 156 9.24 2.33 21.83
C PHE A 156 7.99 1.52 22.24
N ALA A 157 7.65 1.54 23.53
CA ALA A 157 6.50 0.76 24.03
C ALA A 157 5.18 1.19 23.38
N LEU A 158 4.97 2.49 23.19
CA LEU A 158 3.80 3.06 22.51
C LEU A 158 3.77 2.66 21.03
N VAL A 159 4.91 2.81 20.35
CA VAL A 159 5.06 2.47 18.93
C VAL A 159 4.81 0.98 18.70
N PHE A 160 5.42 0.11 19.53
CA PHE A 160 5.25 -1.34 19.47
C PHE A 160 3.77 -1.76 19.54
N GLU A 161 3.03 -1.21 20.51
CA GLU A 161 1.62 -1.55 20.68
C GLU A 161 0.76 -1.01 19.52
N PHE A 162 0.92 0.27 19.16
CA PHE A 162 0.04 0.90 18.16
C PHE A 162 0.30 0.40 16.74
N LEU A 163 1.57 0.18 16.35
CA LEU A 163 1.87 -0.46 15.05
C LEU A 163 1.41 -1.92 15.03
N GLY A 164 1.50 -2.63 16.16
CA GLY A 164 0.93 -3.97 16.28
C GLY A 164 -0.58 -3.99 16.07
N GLU A 165 -1.32 -3.00 16.61
CA GLU A 165 -2.75 -2.84 16.37
C GLU A 165 -3.06 -2.45 14.92
N ALA A 166 -2.25 -1.57 14.31
CA ALA A 166 -2.38 -1.22 12.89
C ALA A 166 -2.27 -2.47 12.00
N LEU A 167 -1.29 -3.33 12.26
CA LEU A 167 -1.10 -4.57 11.49
C LEU A 167 -2.22 -5.59 11.71
N ILE A 168 -2.88 -5.60 12.87
CA ILE A 168 -4.11 -6.39 13.06
C ILE A 168 -5.23 -5.84 12.18
N ASP A 169 -5.44 -4.53 12.20
CA ASP A 169 -6.49 -3.88 11.40
C ASP A 169 -6.21 -4.09 9.89
N GLU A 170 -4.95 -3.97 9.47
CA GLU A 170 -4.55 -4.04 8.06
C GLU A 170 -4.36 -5.47 7.53
N LEU A 171 -3.72 -6.35 8.30
CA LEU A 171 -3.33 -7.70 7.86
C LEU A 171 -4.14 -8.81 8.55
N GLY A 172 -4.84 -8.47 9.62
CA GLY A 172 -5.56 -9.44 10.44
C GLY A 172 -4.65 -10.39 11.22
N MET A 173 -3.39 -10.01 11.43
CA MET A 173 -2.39 -10.79 12.16
C MET A 173 -1.83 -10.00 13.33
N ASP A 174 -1.83 -10.61 14.52
CA ASP A 174 -1.17 -10.03 15.69
C ASP A 174 0.33 -10.41 15.69
N VAL A 175 1.13 -9.56 15.05
CA VAL A 175 2.59 -9.73 14.95
C VAL A 175 3.30 -9.71 16.31
N ARG A 176 2.68 -9.10 17.34
CA ARG A 176 3.20 -9.09 18.72
C ARG A 176 3.20 -10.48 19.35
N ARG A 177 2.32 -11.38 18.84
CA ARG A 177 2.22 -12.78 19.28
C ARG A 177 2.95 -13.75 18.36
N LEU A 178 2.82 -13.54 17.04
CA LEU A 178 3.32 -14.48 16.03
C LEU A 178 4.76 -14.24 15.61
N GLY A 179 5.28 -13.02 15.81
CA GLY A 179 6.61 -12.62 15.36
C GLY A 179 7.19 -11.48 16.22
N ARG A 180 7.06 -11.60 17.54
CA ARG A 180 7.42 -10.54 18.50
C ARG A 180 8.81 -9.96 18.29
N GLU A 181 9.81 -10.81 18.19
CA GLU A 181 11.21 -10.37 18.00
C GLU A 181 11.40 -9.59 16.70
N GLY A 182 10.81 -10.07 15.62
CA GLY A 182 10.80 -9.36 14.33
C GLY A 182 10.12 -8.00 14.41
N HIS A 183 8.99 -7.92 15.11
CA HIS A 183 8.26 -6.66 15.30
C HIS A 183 9.01 -5.69 16.21
N GLU A 184 9.65 -6.17 17.29
CA GLU A 184 10.51 -5.35 18.16
C GLU A 184 11.69 -4.76 17.40
N LYS A 185 12.35 -5.58 16.58
CA LYS A 185 13.45 -5.15 15.71
C LYS A 185 12.97 -4.10 14.71
N TYR A 186 11.86 -4.38 14.01
CA TYR A 186 11.26 -3.44 13.05
C TYR A 186 10.96 -2.08 13.71
N CYS A 187 10.23 -2.05 14.82
CA CYS A 187 9.90 -0.81 15.52
C CYS A 187 11.15 -0.03 15.92
N SER A 188 12.18 -0.73 16.44
CA SER A 188 13.43 -0.11 16.84
C SER A 188 14.17 0.52 15.68
N GLU A 189 14.23 -0.17 14.54
CA GLU A 189 14.87 0.32 13.30
C GLU A 189 14.12 1.51 12.73
N GLN A 190 12.78 1.48 12.66
CA GLN A 190 11.99 2.60 12.14
C GLN A 190 12.08 3.85 13.03
N ILE A 191 12.11 3.68 14.36
CA ILE A 191 12.37 4.78 15.29
C ILE A 191 13.78 5.36 15.07
N ALA A 192 14.80 4.52 14.97
CA ALA A 192 16.18 4.95 14.75
C ALA A 192 16.35 5.69 13.41
N ASN A 193 15.60 5.28 12.39
CA ASN A 193 15.58 5.93 11.07
C ASN A 193 14.72 7.21 11.02
N GLY A 194 14.06 7.58 12.12
CA GLY A 194 13.21 8.77 12.21
C GLY A 194 11.96 8.71 11.34
N ARG A 195 11.43 7.49 11.07
CA ARG A 195 10.28 7.24 10.18
C ARG A 195 8.95 7.10 10.90
N ILE A 196 8.94 7.14 12.23
CA ILE A 196 7.72 7.02 13.02
C ILE A 196 7.30 8.37 13.57
N LEU A 197 6.01 8.63 13.49
CA LEU A 197 5.36 9.77 14.12
C LEU A 197 4.57 9.31 15.35
N VAL A 198 4.60 10.10 16.40
CA VAL A 198 3.73 9.94 17.57
C VAL A 198 2.91 11.19 17.75
N GLY A 199 1.61 11.01 17.94
CA GLY A 199 0.66 12.10 18.12
C GLY A 199 -0.06 12.05 19.45
N THR A 200 -0.35 13.23 20.01
CA THR A 200 -1.11 13.36 21.25
C THR A 200 -2.32 14.28 21.09
N HIS A 201 -3.37 13.98 21.82
CA HIS A 201 -4.53 14.86 22.02
C HIS A 201 -4.62 15.22 23.50
N ARG A 202 -4.45 16.51 23.82
CA ARG A 202 -4.42 17.01 25.21
C ARG A 202 -3.43 16.24 26.09
N GLY A 203 -2.23 15.98 25.55
CA GLY A 203 -1.15 15.27 26.23
C GLY A 203 -1.32 13.74 26.33
N LYS A 204 -2.43 13.16 25.88
CA LYS A 204 -2.64 11.71 25.86
C LYS A 204 -2.28 11.11 24.50
N PRO A 205 -1.62 9.93 24.44
CA PRO A 205 -1.36 9.25 23.18
C PRO A 205 -2.64 9.07 22.33
N ALA A 206 -2.58 9.46 21.07
CA ALA A 206 -3.73 9.47 20.17
C ALA A 206 -3.44 8.90 18.79
N PHE A 207 -2.16 8.78 18.43
CA PHE A 207 -1.77 8.41 17.07
C PHE A 207 -0.34 7.86 17.04
N VAL A 208 -0.14 6.86 16.21
CA VAL A 208 1.17 6.46 15.68
C VAL A 208 1.02 6.28 14.17
N GLY A 209 1.99 6.76 13.41
CA GLY A 209 2.05 6.57 11.97
C GLY A 209 3.48 6.38 11.50
N GLU A 210 3.64 5.61 10.43
CA GLU A 210 4.90 5.45 9.73
C GLU A 210 4.86 6.27 8.44
N PHE A 211 5.99 6.84 8.04
CA PHE A 211 6.10 7.52 6.76
C PHE A 211 7.40 7.13 6.04
N ARG A 212 7.35 7.18 4.73
CA ARG A 212 8.52 7.06 3.86
C ARG A 212 8.57 8.17 2.82
N GLU A 213 9.77 8.55 2.47
CA GLU A 213 10.02 9.49 1.39
C GLU A 213 10.07 8.73 0.06
N THR A 214 9.41 9.29 -0.96
CA THR A 214 9.41 8.75 -2.33
C THR A 214 9.70 9.90 -3.31
N PRO A 215 10.05 9.61 -4.56
CA PRO A 215 10.20 10.66 -5.59
C PRO A 215 8.94 11.49 -5.82
N GLN A 216 7.76 10.97 -5.46
CA GLN A 216 6.46 11.63 -5.63
C GLN A 216 6.06 12.49 -4.42
N GLY A 217 6.72 12.34 -3.28
CA GLY A 217 6.42 13.02 -2.03
C GLY A 217 6.59 12.12 -0.82
N ILE A 218 6.06 12.50 0.31
CA ILE A 218 6.06 11.67 1.51
C ILE A 218 4.77 10.82 1.53
N PHE A 219 4.94 9.55 1.74
CA PHE A 219 3.85 8.59 1.88
C PHE A 219 3.62 8.29 3.38
N LEU A 220 2.43 8.61 3.91
CA LEU A 220 2.01 8.19 5.24
C LEU A 220 1.45 6.77 5.12
N GLU A 221 2.15 5.84 5.72
CA GLU A 221 1.77 4.42 5.73
C GLU A 221 0.96 4.10 7.00
N HIS A 222 1.23 3.06 7.69
CA HIS A 222 0.55 2.58 8.90
C HIS A 222 0.09 3.68 9.88
N ALA A 223 -1.04 4.31 9.58
CA ALA A 223 -1.62 5.38 10.41
C ALA A 223 -2.68 4.80 11.35
N HIS A 224 -2.36 4.71 12.63
CA HIS A 224 -3.22 4.10 13.63
C HIS A 224 -3.71 5.10 14.68
N PHE A 225 -5.01 5.04 14.96
CA PHE A 225 -5.67 5.71 16.07
C PHE A 225 -6.29 4.65 16.99
N PRO A 226 -6.03 4.67 18.30
CA PRO A 226 -6.78 3.84 19.23
C PRO A 226 -8.28 4.08 19.10
N ILE A 227 -9.11 3.07 19.34
CA ILE A 227 -10.57 3.14 19.16
C ILE A 227 -11.18 4.37 19.84
N ALA A 228 -10.76 4.69 21.06
CA ALA A 228 -11.25 5.87 21.81
C ALA A 228 -10.92 7.22 21.13
N MET A 229 -9.94 7.25 20.24
CA MET A 229 -9.48 8.43 19.53
C MET A 229 -9.98 8.49 18.07
N ARG A 230 -10.68 7.47 17.57
CA ARG A 230 -11.27 7.41 16.22
C ARG A 230 -12.52 8.30 16.12
N ARG A 231 -12.33 9.61 16.37
CA ARG A 231 -13.38 10.63 16.25
C ARG A 231 -12.95 11.62 15.16
N PRO A 232 -13.84 12.03 14.23
CA PRO A 232 -13.47 12.91 13.11
C PRO A 232 -12.66 14.14 13.54
N LYS A 233 -13.08 14.82 14.59
CA LYS A 233 -12.39 16.01 15.14
C LYS A 233 -10.95 15.69 15.62
N VAL A 234 -10.72 14.51 16.23
CA VAL A 234 -9.39 14.11 16.71
C VAL A 234 -8.52 13.73 15.53
N MET A 235 -9.04 12.91 14.62
CA MET A 235 -8.33 12.50 13.41
C MET A 235 -7.94 13.70 12.56
N ARG A 236 -8.87 14.63 12.32
CA ARG A 236 -8.57 15.91 11.64
C ARG A 236 -7.43 16.67 12.29
N GLY A 237 -7.51 16.90 13.60
CA GLY A 237 -6.50 17.67 14.33
C GLY A 237 -5.12 17.03 14.28
N ILE A 238 -5.03 15.72 14.39
CA ILE A 238 -3.78 14.96 14.26
C ILE A 238 -3.27 15.01 12.81
N HIS A 239 -4.11 14.73 11.80
CA HIS A 239 -3.68 14.79 10.39
C HIS A 239 -3.20 16.19 9.99
N ALA A 240 -3.80 17.25 10.51
CA ALA A 240 -3.32 18.61 10.28
C ALA A 240 -1.90 18.83 10.84
N ARG A 241 -1.59 18.29 12.04
CA ARG A 241 -0.24 18.36 12.62
C ARG A 241 0.76 17.45 11.91
N VAL A 242 0.34 16.26 11.45
CA VAL A 242 1.14 15.39 10.58
C VAL A 242 1.51 16.14 9.30
N ALA A 243 0.52 16.76 8.67
CA ALA A 243 0.71 17.53 7.45
C ALA A 243 1.66 18.72 7.64
N GLU A 244 1.51 19.49 8.71
CA GLU A 244 2.41 20.60 9.05
C GLU A 244 3.87 20.14 9.16
N LEU A 245 4.09 19.00 9.84
CA LEU A 245 5.43 18.44 10.03
C LEU A 245 6.03 17.91 8.71
N LEU A 246 5.23 17.20 7.92
CA LEU A 246 5.73 16.48 6.74
C LEU A 246 5.79 17.36 5.49
N LEU A 247 4.87 18.32 5.29
CA LEU A 247 4.96 19.30 4.20
C LEU A 247 6.14 20.26 4.36
N GLY A 248 6.70 20.37 5.56
CA GLY A 248 7.99 21.04 5.78
C GLY A 248 9.20 20.30 5.20
N ARG A 249 9.03 19.01 4.81
CA ARG A 249 10.09 18.15 4.24
C ARG A 249 9.91 17.89 2.73
N ALA A 250 8.68 17.85 2.25
CA ALA A 250 8.37 17.61 0.84
C ALA A 250 7.08 18.36 0.45
N PRO A 251 6.90 18.72 -0.83
CA PRO A 251 5.76 19.51 -1.29
C PRO A 251 4.44 18.73 -1.32
N THR A 252 4.49 17.42 -1.13
CA THR A 252 3.34 16.54 -1.28
C THR A 252 3.31 15.47 -0.20
N LEU A 253 2.17 15.29 0.43
CA LEU A 253 1.88 14.20 1.36
C LEU A 253 0.81 13.28 0.74
N LEU A 254 1.08 11.98 0.75
CA LEU A 254 0.22 10.93 0.19
C LEU A 254 -0.28 10.01 1.32
N PHE A 255 -1.56 9.61 1.22
CA PHE A 255 -2.17 8.73 2.22
C PHE A 255 -3.30 7.90 1.62
N TYR A 256 -3.35 6.60 1.90
CA TYR A 256 -4.49 5.76 1.54
C TYR A 256 -5.59 5.82 2.59
N VAL A 257 -6.81 6.05 2.13
CA VAL A 257 -8.03 6.09 2.96
C VAL A 257 -9.00 5.01 2.46
N ASP A 258 -9.47 4.18 3.37
CA ASP A 258 -10.57 3.25 3.07
C ASP A 258 -11.81 4.05 2.64
N ALA A 259 -12.30 3.79 1.43
CA ALA A 259 -13.46 4.49 0.87
C ALA A 259 -14.75 4.32 1.71
N ALA A 260 -14.82 3.27 2.52
CA ALA A 260 -15.94 3.01 3.43
C ALA A 260 -15.78 3.72 4.80
N ASN A 261 -14.60 4.25 5.12
CA ASN A 261 -14.36 4.97 6.38
C ASN A 261 -14.75 6.45 6.26
N GLU A 262 -16.06 6.72 6.33
CA GLU A 262 -16.61 8.06 6.16
C GLU A 262 -16.06 9.06 7.21
N ASP A 263 -15.81 8.62 8.45
CA ASP A 263 -15.27 9.48 9.52
C ASP A 263 -13.84 9.94 9.19
N LEU A 264 -12.99 9.03 8.71
CA LEU A 264 -11.63 9.37 8.31
C LEU A 264 -11.61 10.22 7.05
N LYS A 265 -12.46 9.88 6.06
CA LYS A 265 -12.65 10.69 4.85
C LYS A 265 -12.98 12.13 5.18
N ALA A 266 -14.06 12.34 5.94
CA ALA A 266 -14.48 13.69 6.35
C ALA A 266 -13.36 14.42 7.09
N ALA A 267 -12.62 13.72 7.98
CA ALA A 267 -11.53 14.32 8.72
C ALA A 267 -10.38 14.78 7.83
N VAL A 268 -9.96 13.98 6.84
CA VAL A 268 -8.84 14.33 5.95
C VAL A 268 -9.26 15.34 4.88
N ASP A 269 -10.48 15.27 4.37
CA ASP A 269 -11.04 16.29 3.44
C ASP A 269 -11.02 17.69 4.07
N GLU A 270 -11.41 17.81 5.34
CA GLU A 270 -11.34 19.10 6.07
C GLU A 270 -9.90 19.60 6.27
N VAL A 271 -8.89 18.72 6.26
CA VAL A 271 -7.48 19.13 6.29
C VAL A 271 -7.02 19.66 4.94
N GLY A 272 -7.62 19.23 3.84
CA GLY A 272 -7.30 19.62 2.47
C GLY A 272 -6.82 18.47 1.58
N TYR A 273 -6.88 17.22 2.07
CA TYR A 273 -6.61 16.08 1.21
C TYR A 273 -7.68 15.93 0.13
N HIS A 274 -7.27 15.55 -1.06
CA HIS A 274 -8.20 15.22 -2.15
C HIS A 274 -7.82 13.90 -2.81
N VAL A 275 -8.81 13.17 -3.30
CA VAL A 275 -8.61 11.87 -3.94
C VAL A 275 -7.96 12.06 -5.30
N VAL A 276 -6.83 11.39 -5.52
CA VAL A 276 -6.08 11.42 -6.79
C VAL A 276 -6.16 10.10 -7.55
N MET A 277 -6.38 8.99 -6.85
CA MET A 277 -6.47 7.68 -7.50
C MET A 277 -7.28 6.69 -6.65
N PRO A 278 -8.28 6.02 -7.22
CA PRO A 278 -8.91 4.87 -6.58
C PRO A 278 -8.05 3.61 -6.76
N GLY A 279 -7.94 2.81 -5.71
CA GLY A 279 -7.30 1.51 -5.71
C GLY A 279 -8.17 0.45 -5.06
N ARG A 280 -7.71 -0.80 -5.08
CA ARG A 280 -8.34 -1.93 -4.40
C ARG A 280 -7.30 -2.74 -3.67
N LEU A 281 -7.64 -3.11 -2.45
CA LEU A 281 -6.89 -4.07 -1.63
C LEU A 281 -7.77 -5.29 -1.39
N MET A 282 -7.39 -6.43 -1.95
CA MET A 282 -8.04 -7.72 -1.72
C MET A 282 -7.15 -8.57 -0.84
N ARG A 283 -7.64 -8.99 0.31
CA ARG A 283 -6.92 -9.89 1.23
C ARG A 283 -7.43 -11.30 1.09
N LEU A 284 -6.51 -12.25 1.08
CA LEU A 284 -6.79 -13.68 0.96
C LEU A 284 -6.76 -14.34 2.35
N ARG A 285 -7.49 -15.48 2.48
CA ARG A 285 -7.44 -16.34 3.66
C ARG A 285 -6.31 -17.33 3.60
#